data_55b60785e45fb8f6ee206a6c4136dc3a
#
_entry.id   55b60785e45fb8f6ee206a6c4136dc3a
#
_cell.length_a   1.000
_cell.length_b   1.000
_cell.length_c   1.000
_cell.angle_alpha   90.00
_cell.angle_beta   90.00
_cell.angle_gamma   90.00
#
_symmetry.space_group_name_H-M   'P 1'
#
loop_
_entity.id
_entity.type
_entity.pdbx_description
1 polymer ?
#
loop_
_entity_poly.entity_id
_entity_poly.type
_entity_poly.pdbx_seq_one_letter_code
_entity_poly.pdbx_strand_id
1 'polypeptide(L)'
;MMKKRYASLWFRHLKTDWMTVCKPHLQEVPFVLALAVHGKLIVNASNLLAEQAGVHVGMAIADARAFIPSLHIIHEQAGLGEKILHFIAHWCIRYTPQVSLDKPDGIILDISGCAHLWGGEAAYLEYIVAAFKRHGYDVCMSIADTIGAAWAMARFGNEKTIISEQAQSEELLSLSPAALRLEQFQLNRLQSLGLKTIGSFAHMPRSVLRRRFGDGLLLRLDQAMGFEDEFVTSIKPVLPYEERLPCLEPISTANGIELALEELLIKLCRRLSGEGKGLREAELSCHRVDGKIERISIETNRATAQVNHLFQLFAIKIPQVEPALGIELFSLAVSSVEDADAVQENLWDNRIGLKNPAVTELLDRLKSRDSSCEILRYVPAAHYWPERSIQIAATMDEVGTVDWQTARPRPTRLLKVPERIIVTAPIPDYPPILFIYKRTTHYVKKADGPERIEREWWMDQGEHRDYYAVEDQEGRRFWLFRAGHYDGQTDQWFIHGFFA
;
A
#
# COMPACT_ATOMS: atom_id res chain seq x y z
N MET A 1 -33.70 -19.83 21.45
CA MET A 1 -32.44 -19.09 21.28
C MET A 1 -31.59 -19.87 20.29
N MET A 2 -30.98 -19.22 19.29
CA MET A 2 -29.99 -19.91 18.44
C MET A 2 -28.81 -20.32 19.34
N LYS A 3 -28.34 -21.55 19.15
CA LYS A 3 -27.20 -22.08 19.89
C LYS A 3 -25.94 -21.32 19.45
N LYS A 4 -25.20 -20.73 20.38
CA LYS A 4 -23.93 -20.06 20.10
C LYS A 4 -22.87 -21.10 19.74
N ARG A 5 -22.11 -20.87 18.68
CA ARG A 5 -21.00 -21.72 18.24
C ARG A 5 -19.84 -20.85 17.79
N TYR A 6 -18.66 -21.14 18.28
CA TYR A 6 -17.44 -20.38 18.02
C TYR A 6 -16.37 -21.26 17.41
N ALA A 7 -15.65 -20.72 16.46
CA ALA A 7 -14.45 -21.35 15.93
C ALA A 7 -13.23 -20.49 16.28
N SER A 8 -12.17 -21.14 16.74
CA SER A 8 -10.88 -20.51 16.99
C SER A 8 -9.88 -21.04 15.97
N LEU A 9 -9.21 -20.10 15.27
CA LEU A 9 -8.08 -20.37 14.40
C LEU A 9 -6.81 -19.95 15.10
N TRP A 10 -5.81 -20.81 15.11
CA TRP A 10 -4.49 -20.52 15.64
C TRP A 10 -3.44 -20.73 14.56
N PHE A 11 -2.66 -19.71 14.28
CA PHE A 11 -1.57 -19.72 13.30
C PHE A 11 -0.24 -19.90 14.03
N ARG A 12 0.29 -21.12 14.03
CA ARG A 12 1.52 -21.48 14.77
C ARG A 12 2.70 -20.62 14.35
N HIS A 13 2.83 -20.38 13.06
CA HIS A 13 3.93 -19.67 12.43
C HIS A 13 3.51 -18.42 11.66
N LEU A 14 2.50 -17.67 12.16
CA LEU A 14 1.84 -16.54 11.47
C LEU A 14 2.79 -15.65 10.68
N LYS A 15 3.85 -15.17 11.33
CA LYS A 15 4.78 -14.19 10.74
C LYS A 15 5.72 -14.83 9.72
N THR A 16 6.21 -16.03 10.00
CA THR A 16 7.15 -16.76 9.13
C THR A 16 6.43 -17.34 7.92
N ASP A 17 5.21 -17.84 8.07
CA ASP A 17 4.39 -18.28 6.94
C ASP A 17 4.11 -17.12 5.98
N TRP A 18 3.72 -15.96 6.53
CA TRP A 18 3.56 -14.74 5.71
C TRP A 18 4.83 -14.38 4.94
N MET A 19 5.99 -14.43 5.61
CA MET A 19 7.28 -14.15 4.96
C MET A 19 7.58 -15.13 3.84
N THR A 20 7.26 -16.41 4.04
CA THR A 20 7.42 -17.45 3.03
C THR A 20 6.50 -17.26 1.83
N VAL A 21 5.25 -16.86 2.07
CA VAL A 21 4.28 -16.50 1.01
C VAL A 21 4.79 -15.31 0.19
N CYS A 22 5.29 -14.26 0.86
CA CYS A 22 5.84 -13.08 0.18
C CYS A 22 7.19 -13.35 -0.52
N LYS A 23 7.99 -14.29 0.00
CA LYS A 23 9.34 -14.62 -0.48
C LYS A 23 9.51 -16.14 -0.59
N PRO A 24 9.07 -16.76 -1.69
CA PRO A 24 9.04 -18.22 -1.83
C PRO A 24 10.40 -18.91 -1.66
N HIS A 25 11.51 -18.22 -1.93
CA HIS A 25 12.86 -18.75 -1.74
C HIS A 25 13.20 -19.07 -0.28
N LEU A 26 12.41 -18.58 0.70
CA LEU A 26 12.56 -18.87 2.12
C LEU A 26 11.92 -20.19 2.53
N GLN A 27 11.19 -20.86 1.65
CA GLN A 27 10.43 -22.06 1.99
C GLN A 27 11.33 -23.22 2.44
N GLU A 28 12.51 -23.35 1.84
CA GLU A 28 13.45 -24.46 2.12
C GLU A 28 14.64 -24.02 2.99
N VAL A 29 14.59 -22.82 3.57
CA VAL A 29 15.68 -22.25 4.34
C VAL A 29 15.26 -22.06 5.80
N PRO A 30 16.04 -22.51 6.80
CA PRO A 30 15.78 -22.18 8.19
C PRO A 30 16.01 -20.68 8.42
N PHE A 31 14.98 -19.98 8.87
CA PHE A 31 15.08 -18.53 9.15
C PHE A 31 14.31 -18.12 10.39
N VAL A 32 14.68 -16.97 10.92
CA VAL A 32 14.04 -16.35 12.09
C VAL A 32 13.78 -14.87 11.84
N LEU A 33 12.75 -14.38 12.50
CA LEU A 33 12.54 -12.92 12.65
C LEU A 33 13.17 -12.46 13.94
N ALA A 34 14.09 -11.51 13.85
CA ALA A 34 14.83 -10.96 14.97
C ALA A 34 14.27 -9.60 15.40
N LEU A 35 14.13 -9.41 16.71
CA LEU A 35 13.73 -8.16 17.33
C LEU A 35 14.81 -7.69 18.30
N ALA A 36 15.10 -6.39 18.28
CA ALA A 36 16.02 -5.79 19.26
C ALA A 36 15.27 -5.51 20.58
N VAL A 37 15.68 -6.19 21.65
CA VAL A 37 15.12 -6.01 23.01
C VAL A 37 16.28 -5.72 23.96
N HIS A 38 16.23 -4.57 24.66
CA HIS A 38 17.29 -4.14 25.59
C HIS A 38 18.71 -4.23 25.02
N GLY A 39 18.91 -3.86 23.76
CA GLY A 39 20.22 -3.88 23.11
C GLY A 39 20.70 -5.25 22.64
N LYS A 40 19.90 -6.32 22.83
CA LYS A 40 20.19 -7.67 22.31
C LYS A 40 19.21 -8.04 21.20
N LEU A 41 19.70 -8.73 20.18
CA LEU A 41 18.85 -9.32 19.17
C LEU A 41 18.36 -10.68 19.65
N ILE A 42 17.04 -10.85 19.74
CA ILE A 42 16.39 -12.11 20.12
C ILE A 42 15.51 -12.63 18.99
N VAL A 43 15.31 -13.93 18.99
CA VAL A 43 14.36 -14.60 18.09
C VAL A 43 12.93 -14.26 18.53
N ASN A 44 12.18 -13.57 17.67
CA ASN A 44 10.77 -13.21 17.92
C ASN A 44 9.78 -14.12 17.18
N ALA A 45 10.23 -14.75 16.09
CA ALA A 45 9.52 -15.84 15.40
C ALA A 45 10.53 -16.74 14.68
N SER A 46 10.26 -18.02 14.62
CA SER A 46 11.02 -19.05 13.92
C SER A 46 10.14 -19.77 12.93
N ASN A 47 10.67 -20.18 11.78
CA ASN A 47 9.94 -21.09 10.89
C ASN A 47 10.10 -22.55 11.37
N LEU A 48 9.27 -23.42 10.85
CA LEU A 48 9.25 -24.83 11.24
C LEU A 48 10.64 -25.49 11.13
N LEU A 49 11.41 -25.18 10.09
CA LEU A 49 12.76 -25.73 9.88
C LEU A 49 13.74 -25.31 10.99
N ALA A 50 13.68 -24.05 11.41
CA ALA A 50 14.50 -23.54 12.51
C ALA A 50 14.09 -24.14 13.85
N GLU A 51 12.79 -24.33 14.11
CA GLU A 51 12.28 -24.98 15.33
C GLU A 51 12.71 -26.44 15.42
N GLN A 52 12.59 -27.19 14.33
CA GLN A 52 13.04 -28.58 14.28
C GLN A 52 14.54 -28.74 14.54
N ALA A 53 15.33 -27.71 14.21
CA ALA A 53 16.75 -27.67 14.50
C ALA A 53 17.08 -27.13 15.90
N GLY A 54 16.07 -26.85 16.75
CA GLY A 54 16.25 -26.46 18.15
C GLY A 54 16.26 -24.96 18.42
N VAL A 55 15.93 -24.11 17.44
CA VAL A 55 15.85 -22.66 17.62
C VAL A 55 14.44 -22.28 18.09
N HIS A 56 14.34 -21.62 19.27
CA HIS A 56 13.06 -21.25 19.87
C HIS A 56 12.90 -19.73 20.03
N VAL A 57 11.67 -19.28 20.08
CA VAL A 57 11.32 -17.89 20.38
C VAL A 57 11.89 -17.49 21.75
N GLY A 58 12.46 -16.27 21.83
CA GLY A 58 13.12 -15.76 23.02
C GLY A 58 14.62 -16.06 23.14
N MET A 59 15.16 -16.95 22.30
CA MET A 59 16.59 -17.27 22.25
C MET A 59 17.39 -16.08 21.71
N ALA A 60 18.60 -15.84 22.22
CA ALA A 60 19.50 -14.86 21.64
C ALA A 60 19.95 -15.31 20.23
N ILE A 61 20.06 -14.39 19.30
CA ILE A 61 20.48 -14.71 17.91
C ILE A 61 21.87 -15.37 17.88
N ALA A 62 22.78 -14.99 18.80
CA ALA A 62 24.08 -15.61 18.90
C ALA A 62 24.00 -17.11 19.23
N ASP A 63 23.11 -17.47 20.16
CA ASP A 63 22.87 -18.85 20.56
C ASP A 63 22.17 -19.63 19.44
N ALA A 64 21.21 -19.02 18.77
CA ALA A 64 20.51 -19.63 17.63
C ALA A 64 21.48 -19.97 16.48
N ARG A 65 22.49 -19.12 16.23
CA ARG A 65 23.55 -19.40 15.25
C ARG A 65 24.49 -20.55 15.66
N ALA A 66 24.61 -20.84 16.95
CA ALA A 66 25.36 -22.00 17.40
C ALA A 66 24.66 -23.32 17.03
N PHE A 67 23.33 -23.33 16.98
CA PHE A 67 22.55 -24.48 16.48
C PHE A 67 22.55 -24.56 14.95
N ILE A 68 22.42 -23.43 14.26
CA ILE A 68 22.36 -23.35 12.81
C ILE A 68 23.31 -22.25 12.33
N PRO A 69 24.57 -22.56 11.94
CA PRO A 69 25.52 -21.58 11.44
C PRO A 69 25.02 -20.80 10.20
N SER A 70 24.23 -21.46 9.35
CA SER A 70 23.62 -20.89 8.13
C SER A 70 22.25 -20.26 8.37
N LEU A 71 21.86 -19.98 9.62
CA LEU A 71 20.56 -19.41 9.95
C LEU A 71 20.34 -18.06 9.27
N HIS A 72 19.27 -17.95 8.49
CA HIS A 72 18.90 -16.70 7.85
C HIS A 72 18.13 -15.80 8.84
N ILE A 73 18.61 -14.57 9.02
CA ILE A 73 18.06 -13.64 10.00
C ILE A 73 17.43 -12.47 9.27
N ILE A 74 16.15 -12.22 9.57
CA ILE A 74 15.38 -11.11 9.03
C ILE A 74 14.99 -10.20 10.19
N HIS A 75 15.24 -8.90 10.06
CA HIS A 75 14.78 -7.94 11.07
C HIS A 75 13.27 -7.75 10.98
N GLU A 76 12.59 -7.92 12.10
CA GLU A 76 11.15 -7.75 12.16
C GLU A 76 10.77 -6.27 12.14
N GLN A 77 9.77 -5.94 11.33
CA GLN A 77 9.16 -4.61 11.36
C GLN A 77 8.13 -4.54 12.50
N ALA A 78 8.14 -3.43 13.25
CA ALA A 78 7.19 -3.21 14.33
C ALA A 78 5.74 -3.30 13.82
N GLY A 79 4.88 -4.03 14.55
CA GLY A 79 3.47 -4.20 14.21
C GLY A 79 3.18 -5.16 13.05
N LEU A 80 4.17 -5.86 12.50
CA LEU A 80 3.98 -6.81 11.38
C LEU A 80 2.91 -7.86 11.70
N GLY A 81 3.00 -8.53 12.85
CA GLY A 81 2.04 -9.58 13.25
C GLY A 81 0.60 -9.08 13.31
N GLU A 82 0.41 -7.87 13.83
CA GLU A 82 -0.93 -7.26 13.92
C GLU A 82 -1.51 -6.93 12.54
N LYS A 83 -0.69 -6.40 11.64
CA LYS A 83 -1.10 -6.12 10.25
C LYS A 83 -1.51 -7.41 9.50
N ILE A 84 -0.72 -8.47 9.65
CA ILE A 84 -1.02 -9.77 9.05
C ILE A 84 -2.35 -10.31 9.61
N LEU A 85 -2.52 -10.25 10.93
CA LEU A 85 -3.71 -10.76 11.59
C LEU A 85 -4.97 -9.99 11.15
N HIS A 86 -4.89 -8.67 11.02
CA HIS A 86 -5.97 -7.85 10.45
C HIS A 86 -6.30 -8.25 9.01
N PHE A 87 -5.29 -8.42 8.17
CA PHE A 87 -5.50 -8.85 6.78
C PHE A 87 -6.21 -10.20 6.71
N ILE A 88 -5.75 -11.19 7.49
CA ILE A 88 -6.37 -12.51 7.53
C ILE A 88 -7.81 -12.42 8.10
N ALA A 89 -8.04 -11.61 9.13
CA ALA A 89 -9.36 -11.46 9.70
C ALA A 89 -10.37 -10.85 8.70
N HIS A 90 -9.95 -9.84 7.93
CA HIS A 90 -10.78 -9.33 6.83
C HIS A 90 -11.08 -10.40 5.76
N TRP A 91 -10.08 -11.24 5.47
CA TRP A 91 -10.29 -12.36 4.55
C TRP A 91 -11.30 -13.39 5.10
N CYS A 92 -11.35 -13.60 6.43
CA CYS A 92 -12.28 -14.50 7.11
C CYS A 92 -13.74 -14.02 7.12
N ILE A 93 -14.02 -12.72 6.84
CA ILE A 93 -15.40 -12.18 6.77
C ILE A 93 -16.27 -12.95 5.78
N ARG A 94 -15.69 -13.57 4.76
CA ARG A 94 -16.39 -14.44 3.80
C ARG A 94 -17.03 -15.67 4.41
N TYR A 95 -16.58 -16.08 5.57
CA TYR A 95 -17.04 -17.28 6.28
C TYR A 95 -18.10 -16.97 7.33
N THR A 96 -18.00 -15.81 7.97
CA THR A 96 -18.96 -15.30 8.96
C THR A 96 -18.82 -13.78 9.06
N PRO A 97 -19.94 -13.06 9.28
CA PRO A 97 -19.86 -11.60 9.46
C PRO A 97 -19.22 -11.18 10.80
N GLN A 98 -19.08 -12.10 11.75
CA GLN A 98 -18.55 -11.81 13.08
C GLN A 98 -17.16 -12.45 13.27
N VAL A 99 -16.14 -11.68 12.95
CA VAL A 99 -14.72 -12.06 13.05
C VAL A 99 -14.04 -11.17 14.07
N SER A 100 -13.31 -11.75 15.00
CA SER A 100 -12.58 -11.02 16.05
C SER A 100 -11.12 -11.44 16.10
N LEU A 101 -10.24 -10.46 16.39
CA LEU A 101 -8.82 -10.74 16.56
C LEU A 101 -8.55 -11.34 17.93
N ASP A 102 -7.77 -12.40 17.97
CA ASP A 102 -7.21 -13.01 19.19
C ASP A 102 -5.68 -12.89 19.13
N LYS A 103 -5.18 -11.74 19.56
CA LYS A 103 -3.75 -11.42 19.52
C LYS A 103 -2.95 -12.35 20.42
N PRO A 104 -1.71 -12.73 20.01
CA PRO A 104 -0.95 -12.23 18.86
C PRO A 104 -1.11 -13.03 17.56
N ASP A 105 -1.72 -14.21 17.56
CA ASP A 105 -1.60 -15.23 16.53
C ASP A 105 -2.90 -16.00 16.22
N GLY A 106 -4.04 -15.48 16.65
CA GLY A 106 -5.33 -16.15 16.51
C GLY A 106 -6.45 -15.28 15.97
N ILE A 107 -7.51 -15.95 15.51
CA ILE A 107 -8.77 -15.35 15.08
C ILE A 107 -9.93 -16.15 15.67
N ILE A 108 -10.94 -15.45 16.15
CA ILE A 108 -12.20 -16.01 16.64
C ILE A 108 -13.30 -15.70 15.63
N LEU A 109 -14.04 -16.72 15.25
CA LEU A 109 -15.21 -16.62 14.39
C LEU A 109 -16.46 -17.00 15.18
N ASP A 110 -17.46 -16.14 15.22
CA ASP A 110 -18.81 -16.56 15.65
C ASP A 110 -19.50 -17.19 14.44
N ILE A 111 -19.66 -18.49 14.48
CA ILE A 111 -20.21 -19.29 13.39
C ILE A 111 -21.68 -19.67 13.65
N SER A 112 -22.30 -19.07 14.66
CA SER A 112 -23.70 -19.33 14.99
C SER A 112 -24.60 -19.11 13.78
N GLY A 113 -25.24 -20.19 13.31
CA GLY A 113 -26.09 -20.14 12.13
C GLY A 113 -25.38 -20.06 10.76
N CYS A 114 -24.04 -20.15 10.68
CA CYS A 114 -23.31 -20.07 9.40
C CYS A 114 -22.92 -21.44 8.83
N ALA A 115 -22.61 -22.42 9.68
CA ALA A 115 -22.03 -23.70 9.27
C ALA A 115 -22.91 -24.51 8.31
N HIS A 116 -24.24 -24.36 8.36
CA HIS A 116 -25.16 -25.06 7.47
C HIS A 116 -24.99 -24.66 5.99
N LEU A 117 -24.55 -23.43 5.71
CA LEU A 117 -24.29 -22.95 4.34
C LEU A 117 -23.11 -23.68 3.68
N TRP A 118 -22.31 -24.37 4.49
CA TRP A 118 -21.09 -25.07 4.07
C TRP A 118 -21.21 -26.59 4.18
N GLY A 119 -22.40 -27.11 4.45
CA GLY A 119 -22.62 -28.56 4.65
C GLY A 119 -22.38 -29.06 6.07
N GLY A 120 -22.39 -28.16 7.07
CA GLY A 120 -22.20 -28.48 8.48
C GLY A 120 -20.80 -28.11 9.02
N GLU A 121 -20.64 -28.26 10.34
CA GLU A 121 -19.40 -27.84 11.03
C GLU A 121 -18.15 -28.59 10.55
N ALA A 122 -18.25 -29.86 10.25
CA ALA A 122 -17.11 -30.66 9.77
C ALA A 122 -16.64 -30.19 8.39
N ALA A 123 -17.57 -30.00 7.45
CA ALA A 123 -17.23 -29.49 6.11
C ALA A 123 -16.72 -28.05 6.17
N TYR A 124 -17.31 -27.21 7.03
CA TYR A 124 -16.87 -25.83 7.27
C TYR A 124 -15.42 -25.77 7.77
N LEU A 125 -15.08 -26.57 8.78
CA LEU A 125 -13.74 -26.65 9.33
C LEU A 125 -12.73 -27.13 8.29
N GLU A 126 -13.04 -28.22 7.59
CA GLU A 126 -12.18 -28.77 6.53
C GLU A 126 -11.91 -27.76 5.43
N TYR A 127 -12.95 -27.05 4.97
CA TYR A 127 -12.84 -26.08 3.91
C TYR A 127 -11.90 -24.92 4.30
N ILE A 128 -12.06 -24.37 5.52
CA ILE A 128 -11.25 -23.24 5.99
C ILE A 128 -9.79 -23.68 6.17
N VAL A 129 -9.54 -24.78 6.85
CA VAL A 129 -8.17 -25.29 7.07
C VAL A 129 -7.50 -25.59 5.74
N ALA A 130 -8.19 -26.24 4.79
CA ALA A 130 -7.65 -26.52 3.46
C ALA A 130 -7.36 -25.23 2.68
N ALA A 131 -8.19 -24.19 2.82
CA ALA A 131 -7.96 -22.91 2.20
C ALA A 131 -6.68 -22.24 2.73
N PHE A 132 -6.47 -22.18 4.04
CA PHE A 132 -5.25 -21.65 4.63
C PHE A 132 -4.01 -22.44 4.26
N LYS A 133 -4.08 -23.78 4.30
CA LYS A 133 -2.96 -24.63 3.89
C LYS A 133 -2.55 -24.41 2.42
N ARG A 134 -3.52 -24.22 1.51
CA ARG A 134 -3.23 -23.85 0.10
C ARG A 134 -2.54 -22.49 -0.04
N HIS A 135 -2.80 -21.57 0.87
CA HIS A 135 -2.14 -20.26 0.93
C HIS A 135 -0.82 -20.28 1.73
N GLY A 136 -0.34 -21.45 2.16
CA GLY A 136 0.95 -21.60 2.82
C GLY A 136 0.95 -21.31 4.31
N TYR A 137 -0.22 -21.31 4.98
CA TYR A 137 -0.30 -21.12 6.43
C TYR A 137 -0.49 -22.42 7.18
N ASP A 138 0.27 -22.62 8.26
CA ASP A 138 0.05 -23.68 9.24
C ASP A 138 -0.98 -23.22 10.28
N VAL A 139 -2.21 -23.75 10.17
CA VAL A 139 -3.34 -23.36 11.00
C VAL A 139 -3.97 -24.54 11.70
N CYS A 140 -4.21 -24.40 13.00
CA CYS A 140 -5.09 -25.27 13.78
C CYS A 140 -6.44 -24.58 13.96
N MET A 141 -7.53 -25.33 13.82
CA MET A 141 -8.89 -24.81 14.01
C MET A 141 -9.71 -25.75 14.87
N SER A 142 -10.45 -25.18 15.80
CA SER A 142 -11.43 -25.94 16.60
C SER A 142 -12.74 -25.22 16.72
N ILE A 143 -13.82 -25.98 16.92
CA ILE A 143 -15.19 -25.47 17.08
C ILE A 143 -15.77 -25.94 18.42
N ALA A 144 -16.33 -25.03 19.22
CA ALA A 144 -16.94 -25.30 20.51
C ALA A 144 -18.10 -24.33 20.81
N ASP A 145 -18.82 -24.57 21.93
CA ASP A 145 -19.95 -23.70 22.35
C ASP A 145 -19.49 -22.40 23.01
N THR A 146 -18.23 -22.32 23.45
CA THR A 146 -17.64 -21.13 24.07
C THR A 146 -16.35 -20.73 23.37
N ILE A 147 -16.03 -19.44 23.42
CA ILE A 147 -14.76 -18.92 22.91
C ILE A 147 -13.58 -19.55 23.65
N GLY A 148 -13.67 -19.66 24.99
CA GLY A 148 -12.61 -20.25 25.80
C GLY A 148 -12.32 -21.70 25.46
N ALA A 149 -13.36 -22.52 25.24
CA ALA A 149 -13.19 -23.91 24.83
C ALA A 149 -12.63 -24.05 23.40
N ALA A 150 -13.16 -23.27 22.45
CA ALA A 150 -12.63 -23.25 21.09
C ALA A 150 -11.15 -22.86 21.08
N TRP A 151 -10.78 -21.82 21.84
CA TRP A 151 -9.38 -21.39 21.97
C TRP A 151 -8.47 -22.45 22.57
N ALA A 152 -8.93 -23.07 23.65
CA ALA A 152 -8.19 -24.13 24.35
C ALA A 152 -7.87 -25.31 23.41
N MET A 153 -8.86 -25.76 22.66
CA MET A 153 -8.71 -26.91 21.78
C MET A 153 -7.89 -26.61 20.53
N ALA A 154 -7.96 -25.38 19.99
CA ALA A 154 -7.12 -25.01 18.87
C ALA A 154 -5.62 -25.03 19.21
N ARG A 155 -5.24 -24.78 20.47
CA ARG A 155 -3.84 -24.68 20.89
C ARG A 155 -3.32 -25.90 21.64
N PHE A 156 -4.18 -26.62 22.36
CA PHE A 156 -3.80 -27.74 23.23
C PHE A 156 -4.46 -29.06 22.85
N GLY A 157 -5.43 -29.04 21.92
CA GLY A 157 -6.08 -30.22 21.38
C GLY A 157 -5.42 -30.73 20.08
N ASN A 158 -6.17 -31.52 19.33
CA ASN A 158 -5.77 -31.98 18.02
C ASN A 158 -5.98 -30.89 16.95
N GLU A 159 -5.31 -30.98 15.81
CA GLU A 159 -5.31 -29.96 14.75
C GLU A 159 -6.71 -29.56 14.25
N LYS A 160 -7.66 -30.50 14.28
CA LYS A 160 -9.03 -30.32 13.80
C LYS A 160 -9.97 -30.92 14.83
N THR A 161 -10.56 -30.11 15.67
CA THR A 161 -11.42 -30.59 16.75
C THR A 161 -12.77 -29.91 16.73
N ILE A 162 -13.83 -30.68 16.70
CA ILE A 162 -15.20 -30.21 16.90
C ILE A 162 -15.73 -30.82 18.19
N ILE A 163 -16.01 -29.97 19.17
CA ILE A 163 -16.51 -30.46 20.45
C ILE A 163 -18.03 -30.28 20.48
N SER A 164 -18.70 -31.39 20.87
CA SER A 164 -20.12 -31.34 21.19
C SER A 164 -20.31 -30.74 22.60
N GLU A 165 -21.50 -30.18 22.85
CA GLU A 165 -21.87 -29.61 24.16
C GLU A 165 -21.64 -30.59 25.31
N GLN A 166 -21.96 -31.85 25.11
CA GLN A 166 -21.85 -32.89 26.13
C GLN A 166 -20.40 -33.23 26.47
N ALA A 167 -19.48 -33.16 25.51
CA ALA A 167 -18.07 -33.50 25.68
C ALA A 167 -17.20 -32.31 26.14
N GLN A 168 -17.72 -31.05 26.05
CA GLN A 168 -16.91 -29.86 26.28
C GLN A 168 -16.25 -29.82 27.64
N SER A 169 -16.99 -30.15 28.72
CA SER A 169 -16.45 -30.15 30.05
C SER A 169 -15.37 -31.21 30.26
N GLU A 170 -15.55 -32.41 29.75
CA GLU A 170 -14.57 -33.51 29.92
C GLU A 170 -13.28 -33.22 29.18
N GLU A 171 -13.37 -32.77 27.93
CA GLU A 171 -12.21 -32.40 27.12
C GLU A 171 -11.40 -31.27 27.77
N LEU A 172 -12.07 -30.22 28.24
CA LEU A 172 -11.40 -29.09 28.91
C LEU A 172 -10.69 -29.53 30.20
N LEU A 173 -11.33 -30.38 31.03
CA LEU A 173 -10.75 -30.83 32.31
C LEU A 173 -9.44 -31.59 32.13
N SER A 174 -9.24 -32.25 31.01
CA SER A 174 -8.00 -32.98 30.68
C SER A 174 -6.82 -32.08 30.33
N LEU A 175 -7.08 -30.84 29.92
CA LEU A 175 -6.05 -29.92 29.39
C LEU A 175 -5.21 -29.30 30.50
N SER A 176 -4.03 -28.80 30.12
CA SER A 176 -3.16 -27.98 30.95
C SER A 176 -3.84 -26.66 31.35
N PRO A 177 -3.56 -26.12 32.58
CA PRO A 177 -4.07 -24.80 32.98
C PRO A 177 -3.75 -23.66 32.02
N ALA A 178 -2.71 -23.78 31.21
CA ALA A 178 -2.39 -22.79 30.16
C ALA A 178 -3.50 -22.64 29.11
N ALA A 179 -4.33 -23.68 28.94
CA ALA A 179 -5.51 -23.63 28.07
C ALA A 179 -6.60 -22.63 28.52
N LEU A 180 -6.54 -22.10 29.74
CA LEU A 180 -7.43 -21.07 30.25
C LEU A 180 -6.92 -19.63 30.03
N ARG A 181 -5.86 -19.42 29.25
CA ARG A 181 -5.29 -18.09 28.99
C ARG A 181 -4.91 -17.33 30.28
N LEU A 182 -4.35 -18.07 31.25
CA LEU A 182 -3.93 -17.53 32.55
C LEU A 182 -2.60 -16.78 32.39
N GLU A 183 -2.38 -15.83 33.31
CA GLU A 183 -1.11 -15.11 33.39
C GLU A 183 0.02 -16.01 33.88
N GLN A 184 1.25 -15.74 33.48
CA GLN A 184 2.41 -16.59 33.77
C GLN A 184 2.62 -16.84 35.26
N PHE A 185 2.35 -15.84 36.13
CA PHE A 185 2.48 -16.01 37.56
C PHE A 185 1.48 -17.03 38.11
N GLN A 186 0.23 -17.09 37.59
CA GLN A 186 -0.80 -18.05 37.96
C GLN A 186 -0.40 -19.46 37.52
N LEU A 187 0.13 -19.60 36.31
CA LEU A 187 0.63 -20.88 35.79
C LEU A 187 1.77 -21.42 36.64
N ASN A 188 2.78 -20.59 36.96
CA ASN A 188 3.91 -21.00 37.79
C ASN A 188 3.42 -21.44 39.19
N ARG A 189 2.43 -20.75 39.75
CA ARG A 189 1.88 -21.10 41.06
C ARG A 189 1.06 -22.38 41.03
N LEU A 190 0.26 -22.62 39.99
CA LEU A 190 -0.45 -23.88 39.77
C LEU A 190 0.54 -25.04 39.64
N GLN A 191 1.58 -24.87 38.85
CA GLN A 191 2.65 -25.86 38.66
C GLN A 191 3.38 -26.20 39.98
N SER A 192 3.72 -25.18 40.81
CA SER A 192 4.38 -25.39 42.11
C SER A 192 3.50 -26.14 43.10
N LEU A 193 2.18 -26.07 42.92
CA LEU A 193 1.21 -26.84 43.73
C LEU A 193 0.87 -28.21 43.14
N GLY A 194 1.49 -28.61 42.06
CA GLY A 194 1.24 -29.88 41.37
C GLY A 194 -0.10 -29.97 40.64
N LEU A 195 -0.78 -28.83 40.40
CA LEU A 195 -2.06 -28.74 39.70
C LEU A 195 -1.80 -28.68 38.19
N LYS A 196 -1.61 -29.85 37.58
CA LYS A 196 -1.14 -29.96 36.18
C LYS A 196 -2.26 -29.97 35.14
N THR A 197 -3.49 -30.20 35.52
CA THR A 197 -4.67 -30.21 34.66
C THR A 197 -5.77 -29.30 35.22
N ILE A 198 -6.66 -28.82 34.34
CA ILE A 198 -7.81 -28.01 34.75
C ILE A 198 -8.70 -28.79 35.72
N GLY A 199 -8.89 -30.09 35.49
CA GLY A 199 -9.67 -30.98 36.35
C GLY A 199 -9.11 -31.10 37.77
N SER A 200 -7.81 -30.91 37.97
CA SER A 200 -7.19 -31.00 39.29
C SER A 200 -7.62 -29.87 40.24
N PHE A 201 -8.16 -28.76 39.77
CA PHE A 201 -8.61 -27.63 40.58
C PHE A 201 -10.04 -27.16 40.27
N ALA A 202 -10.65 -27.56 39.15
CA ALA A 202 -11.97 -27.07 38.74
C ALA A 202 -13.06 -27.31 39.81
N HIS A 203 -12.94 -28.42 40.53
CA HIS A 203 -13.90 -28.80 41.58
C HIS A 203 -13.58 -28.27 42.99
N MET A 204 -12.47 -27.49 43.12
CA MET A 204 -12.12 -26.90 44.42
C MET A 204 -13.09 -25.79 44.81
N PRO A 205 -13.29 -25.52 46.14
CA PRO A 205 -14.14 -24.42 46.57
C PRO A 205 -13.71 -23.08 45.99
N ARG A 206 -14.63 -22.34 45.37
CA ARG A 206 -14.35 -21.07 44.67
C ARG A 206 -13.68 -20.03 45.59
N SER A 207 -14.02 -20.01 46.87
CA SER A 207 -13.38 -19.12 47.86
C SER A 207 -11.89 -19.41 48.04
N VAL A 208 -11.47 -20.67 47.94
CA VAL A 208 -10.07 -21.08 48.05
C VAL A 208 -9.31 -20.66 46.79
N LEU A 209 -9.90 -20.89 45.62
CA LEU A 209 -9.31 -20.50 44.32
C LEU A 209 -9.16 -18.97 44.23
N ARG A 210 -10.21 -18.22 44.59
CA ARG A 210 -10.19 -16.74 44.59
C ARG A 210 -9.09 -16.19 45.49
N ARG A 211 -8.97 -16.69 46.70
CA ARG A 211 -7.96 -16.23 47.68
C ARG A 211 -6.52 -16.52 47.20
N ARG A 212 -6.31 -17.61 46.45
CA ARG A 212 -4.97 -18.05 46.01
C ARG A 212 -4.56 -17.49 44.64
N PHE A 213 -5.50 -17.34 43.71
CA PHE A 213 -5.21 -17.06 42.29
C PHE A 213 -5.92 -15.80 41.78
N GLY A 214 -6.80 -15.18 42.63
CA GLY A 214 -7.59 -14.02 42.21
C GLY A 214 -8.85 -14.40 41.43
N ASP A 215 -9.64 -13.38 41.06
CA ASP A 215 -10.88 -13.55 40.30
C ASP A 215 -10.63 -13.93 38.84
N GLY A 216 -9.46 -13.60 38.26
CA GLY A 216 -9.12 -13.87 36.86
C GLY A 216 -9.12 -15.35 36.50
N LEU A 217 -8.64 -16.23 37.38
CA LEU A 217 -8.68 -17.68 37.15
C LEU A 217 -10.12 -18.18 37.09
N LEU A 218 -10.97 -17.75 38.05
CA LEU A 218 -12.38 -18.16 38.10
C LEU A 218 -13.15 -17.66 36.88
N LEU A 219 -12.93 -16.41 36.48
CA LEU A 219 -13.57 -15.83 35.29
C LEU A 219 -13.23 -16.62 34.06
N ARG A 220 -11.94 -16.93 33.82
CA ARG A 220 -11.51 -17.70 32.66
C ARG A 220 -12.04 -19.14 32.67
N LEU A 221 -12.10 -19.76 33.83
CA LEU A 221 -12.70 -21.08 33.98
C LEU A 221 -14.20 -21.04 33.64
N ASP A 222 -14.94 -20.06 34.21
CA ASP A 222 -16.37 -19.90 33.97
C ASP A 222 -16.68 -19.59 32.52
N GLN A 223 -15.86 -18.74 31.85
CA GLN A 223 -15.98 -18.46 30.43
C GLN A 223 -15.73 -19.71 29.57
N ALA A 224 -14.73 -20.51 29.90
CA ALA A 224 -14.43 -21.74 29.17
C ALA A 224 -15.55 -22.80 29.36
N MET A 225 -16.11 -22.90 30.56
CA MET A 225 -17.20 -23.84 30.89
C MET A 225 -18.59 -23.35 30.44
N GLY A 226 -18.71 -22.06 30.02
CA GLY A 226 -19.98 -21.50 29.58
C GLY A 226 -20.88 -20.96 30.68
N PHE A 227 -20.35 -20.77 31.89
CA PHE A 227 -21.09 -20.16 33.02
C PHE A 227 -21.10 -18.64 32.96
N GLU A 228 -20.13 -18.05 32.26
CA GLU A 228 -20.00 -16.62 32.02
C GLU A 228 -19.80 -16.34 30.55
N ASP A 229 -20.46 -15.29 30.02
CA ASP A 229 -20.30 -14.87 28.65
C ASP A 229 -18.92 -14.20 28.44
N GLU A 230 -18.28 -14.52 27.34
CA GLU A 230 -17.06 -13.82 26.88
C GLU A 230 -17.41 -12.92 25.70
N PHE A 231 -17.06 -11.63 25.82
CA PHE A 231 -17.29 -10.65 24.76
C PHE A 231 -16.01 -10.37 24.00
N VAL A 232 -16.08 -10.47 22.70
CA VAL A 232 -15.00 -10.10 21.78
C VAL A 232 -15.48 -9.03 20.81
N THR A 233 -14.58 -8.12 20.43
CA THR A 233 -14.91 -7.05 19.49
C THR A 233 -14.70 -7.56 18.07
N SER A 234 -15.79 -7.64 17.32
CA SER A 234 -15.71 -8.00 15.89
C SER A 234 -15.10 -6.86 15.07
N ILE A 235 -14.27 -7.23 14.10
CA ILE A 235 -13.79 -6.28 13.11
C ILE A 235 -14.97 -5.83 12.23
N LYS A 236 -14.96 -4.55 11.86
CA LYS A 236 -15.93 -4.03 10.91
C LYS A 236 -15.46 -4.37 9.50
N PRO A 237 -16.32 -4.96 8.64
CA PRO A 237 -15.96 -5.14 7.25
C PRO A 237 -15.65 -3.78 6.62
N VAL A 238 -14.59 -3.71 5.85
CA VAL A 238 -14.33 -2.55 5.00
C VAL A 238 -15.37 -2.61 3.89
N LEU A 239 -16.40 -1.80 4.01
CA LEU A 239 -17.40 -1.67 2.94
C LEU A 239 -16.70 -1.02 1.73
N PRO A 240 -16.83 -1.59 0.54
CA PRO A 240 -16.31 -0.95 -0.65
C PRO A 240 -16.91 0.45 -0.79
N TYR A 241 -16.13 1.37 -1.32
CA TYR A 241 -16.63 2.71 -1.67
C TYR A 241 -17.42 2.59 -2.97
N GLU A 242 -18.62 2.07 -2.84
CA GLU A 242 -19.56 1.86 -3.95
C GLU A 242 -20.92 2.39 -3.56
N GLU A 243 -21.52 3.19 -4.45
CA GLU A 243 -22.87 3.67 -4.33
C GLU A 243 -23.67 3.20 -5.54
N ARG A 244 -24.94 2.83 -5.33
CA ARG A 244 -25.83 2.33 -6.37
C ARG A 244 -27.10 3.14 -6.39
N LEU A 245 -27.59 3.40 -7.61
CA LEU A 245 -28.83 4.11 -7.87
C LEU A 245 -29.69 3.30 -8.87
N PRO A 246 -30.63 2.49 -8.38
CA PRO A 246 -31.61 1.85 -9.26
C PRO A 246 -32.63 2.88 -9.75
N CYS A 247 -32.98 2.81 -11.04
CA CYS A 247 -33.94 3.70 -11.67
C CYS A 247 -35.28 2.98 -11.86
N LEU A 248 -36.38 3.60 -11.41
CA LEU A 248 -37.74 3.04 -11.61
C LEU A 248 -38.11 3.01 -13.10
N GLU A 249 -37.71 4.02 -13.86
CA GLU A 249 -37.82 4.10 -15.30
C GLU A 249 -36.42 4.17 -15.91
N PRO A 250 -36.12 3.43 -16.99
CA PRO A 250 -34.84 3.45 -17.64
C PRO A 250 -34.47 4.82 -18.17
N ILE A 251 -33.27 5.30 -17.85
CA ILE A 251 -32.76 6.61 -18.25
C ILE A 251 -32.00 6.49 -19.56
N SER A 252 -32.42 7.24 -20.58
CA SER A 252 -31.82 7.24 -21.92
C SER A 252 -31.20 8.59 -22.34
N THR A 253 -31.32 9.63 -21.50
CA THR A 253 -30.85 10.99 -21.82
C THR A 253 -29.54 11.31 -21.10
N ALA A 254 -28.65 12.07 -21.75
CA ALA A 254 -27.40 12.52 -21.13
C ALA A 254 -27.64 13.33 -19.83
N ASN A 255 -28.63 14.21 -19.81
CA ASN A 255 -29.02 14.97 -18.63
C ASN A 255 -29.50 14.07 -17.47
N GLY A 256 -30.21 13.00 -17.79
CA GLY A 256 -30.62 12.00 -16.78
C GLY A 256 -29.41 11.24 -16.20
N ILE A 257 -28.42 10.91 -17.02
CA ILE A 257 -27.16 10.30 -16.58
C ILE A 257 -26.38 11.25 -15.68
N GLU A 258 -26.33 12.56 -16.03
CA GLU A 258 -25.66 13.59 -15.22
C GLU A 258 -26.32 13.73 -13.84
N LEU A 259 -27.65 13.77 -13.77
CA LEU A 259 -28.39 13.85 -12.49
C LEU A 259 -28.17 12.61 -11.62
N ALA A 260 -28.16 11.39 -12.22
CA ALA A 260 -27.88 10.16 -11.51
C ALA A 260 -26.43 10.14 -10.96
N LEU A 261 -25.46 10.59 -11.76
CA LEU A 261 -24.07 10.71 -11.36
C LEU A 261 -23.90 11.70 -10.21
N GLU A 262 -24.53 12.88 -10.29
CA GLU A 262 -24.43 13.89 -9.24
C GLU A 262 -24.94 13.36 -7.90
N GLU A 263 -26.07 12.65 -7.88
CA GLU A 263 -26.62 12.03 -6.67
C GLU A 263 -25.65 10.99 -6.08
N LEU A 264 -25.05 10.15 -6.92
CA LEU A 264 -24.06 9.15 -6.51
C LEU A 264 -22.79 9.80 -5.94
N LEU A 265 -22.27 10.84 -6.61
CA LEU A 265 -21.09 11.57 -6.16
C LEU A 265 -21.32 12.27 -4.82
N ILE A 266 -22.49 12.88 -4.60
CA ILE A 266 -22.82 13.52 -3.32
C ILE A 266 -22.78 12.50 -2.17
N LYS A 267 -23.37 11.33 -2.36
CA LYS A 267 -23.38 10.26 -1.33
C LYS A 267 -21.97 9.73 -1.06
N LEU A 268 -21.24 9.41 -2.12
CA LEU A 268 -19.89 8.86 -2.06
C LEU A 268 -18.90 9.84 -1.42
N CYS A 269 -18.88 11.09 -1.89
CA CYS A 269 -17.96 12.12 -1.37
C CYS A 269 -18.27 12.50 0.09
N ARG A 270 -19.53 12.50 0.50
CA ARG A 270 -19.90 12.69 1.91
C ARG A 270 -19.30 11.59 2.81
N ARG A 271 -19.34 10.34 2.37
CA ARG A 271 -18.75 9.22 3.09
C ARG A 271 -17.23 9.33 3.14
N LEU A 272 -16.58 9.61 2.00
CA LEU A 272 -15.12 9.78 1.92
C LEU A 272 -14.64 10.92 2.83
N SER A 273 -15.29 12.09 2.76
CA SER A 273 -14.97 13.26 3.60
C SER A 273 -15.16 12.96 5.09
N GLY A 274 -16.22 12.22 5.45
CA GLY A 274 -16.47 11.80 6.84
C GLY A 274 -15.40 10.85 7.39
N GLU A 275 -14.71 10.11 6.54
CA GLU A 275 -13.60 9.21 6.89
C GLU A 275 -12.21 9.86 6.70
N GLY A 276 -12.14 11.15 6.32
CA GLY A 276 -10.88 11.85 6.06
C GLY A 276 -10.14 11.34 4.82
N LYS A 277 -10.87 10.80 3.84
CA LYS A 277 -10.32 10.18 2.63
C LYS A 277 -10.73 10.89 1.36
N GLY A 278 -9.93 10.69 0.31
CA GLY A 278 -10.22 11.12 -1.05
C GLY A 278 -10.02 9.98 -2.05
N LEU A 279 -10.75 10.03 -3.15
CA LEU A 279 -10.58 9.07 -4.24
C LEU A 279 -9.45 9.49 -5.19
N ARG A 280 -8.79 8.47 -5.77
CA ARG A 280 -7.80 8.60 -6.84
C ARG A 280 -8.32 8.04 -8.15
N GLU A 281 -9.11 6.99 -8.08
CA GLU A 281 -9.71 6.34 -9.23
C GLU A 281 -11.15 5.95 -8.92
N ALA A 282 -12.05 6.25 -9.85
CA ALA A 282 -13.45 5.86 -9.76
C ALA A 282 -14.00 5.42 -11.12
N GLU A 283 -14.92 4.46 -11.10
CA GLU A 283 -15.61 3.94 -12.27
C GLU A 283 -17.13 4.06 -12.09
N LEU A 284 -17.77 4.67 -13.07
CA LEU A 284 -19.22 4.65 -13.21
C LEU A 284 -19.60 3.53 -14.17
N SER A 285 -20.37 2.57 -13.69
CA SER A 285 -20.96 1.48 -14.47
C SER A 285 -22.45 1.76 -14.70
N CYS A 286 -22.86 1.82 -15.97
CA CYS A 286 -24.21 2.04 -16.43
C CYS A 286 -24.79 0.72 -16.93
N HIS A 287 -25.68 0.09 -16.15
CA HIS A 287 -26.33 -1.18 -16.49
C HIS A 287 -27.55 -0.91 -17.35
N ARG A 288 -27.52 -1.38 -18.59
CA ARG A 288 -28.60 -1.19 -19.56
C ARG A 288 -29.65 -2.28 -19.46
N VAL A 289 -30.87 -1.96 -19.87
CA VAL A 289 -32.00 -2.91 -19.92
C VAL A 289 -31.69 -4.14 -20.81
N ASP A 290 -30.87 -4.00 -21.85
CA ASP A 290 -30.46 -5.10 -22.73
C ASP A 290 -29.35 -6.01 -22.14
N GLY A 291 -28.97 -5.79 -20.87
CA GLY A 291 -27.96 -6.56 -20.14
C GLY A 291 -26.50 -6.15 -20.43
N LYS A 292 -26.25 -5.15 -21.28
CA LYS A 292 -24.91 -4.60 -21.45
C LYS A 292 -24.57 -3.62 -20.35
N ILE A 293 -23.28 -3.49 -20.07
CA ILE A 293 -22.74 -2.55 -19.07
C ILE A 293 -21.76 -1.61 -19.77
N GLU A 294 -22.12 -0.34 -19.80
CA GLU A 294 -21.21 0.73 -20.25
C GLU A 294 -20.43 1.25 -19.05
N ARG A 295 -19.11 1.48 -19.23
CA ARG A 295 -18.22 1.91 -18.14
C ARG A 295 -17.42 3.12 -18.56
N ILE A 296 -17.35 4.09 -17.65
CA ILE A 296 -16.46 5.24 -17.76
C ILE A 296 -15.68 5.38 -16.45
N SER A 297 -14.37 5.56 -16.55
CA SER A 297 -13.49 5.69 -15.40
C SER A 297 -12.79 7.05 -15.40
N ILE A 298 -12.48 7.56 -14.23
CA ILE A 298 -11.70 8.77 -14.02
C ILE A 298 -10.52 8.50 -13.10
N GLU A 299 -9.45 9.27 -13.28
CA GLU A 299 -8.29 9.30 -12.40
C GLU A 299 -8.03 10.74 -11.98
N THR A 300 -7.53 10.93 -10.76
CA THR A 300 -7.13 12.24 -10.23
C THR A 300 -5.67 12.24 -9.80
N ASN A 301 -4.97 13.36 -9.99
CA ASN A 301 -3.57 13.49 -9.56
C ASN A 301 -3.40 13.60 -8.04
N ARG A 302 -4.47 13.95 -7.32
CA ARG A 302 -4.52 14.01 -5.85
C ARG A 302 -5.79 13.39 -5.32
N ALA A 303 -5.70 12.83 -4.11
CA ALA A 303 -6.87 12.34 -3.40
C ALA A 303 -7.89 13.48 -3.20
N THR A 304 -9.09 13.34 -3.71
CA THR A 304 -10.14 14.36 -3.64
C THR A 304 -11.51 13.76 -3.33
N ALA A 305 -12.33 14.55 -2.63
CA ALA A 305 -13.73 14.26 -2.39
C ALA A 305 -14.62 15.45 -2.82
N GLN A 306 -14.12 16.29 -3.74
CA GLN A 306 -14.85 17.45 -4.26
C GLN A 306 -15.81 17.04 -5.37
N VAL A 307 -17.13 17.09 -5.08
CA VAL A 307 -18.19 16.66 -6.00
C VAL A 307 -18.08 17.36 -7.36
N ASN A 308 -17.94 18.71 -7.35
CA ASN A 308 -17.92 19.51 -8.58
C ASN A 308 -16.76 19.13 -9.51
N HIS A 309 -15.56 18.90 -8.95
CA HIS A 309 -14.38 18.50 -9.73
C HIS A 309 -14.60 17.12 -10.36
N LEU A 310 -15.02 16.13 -9.55
CA LEU A 310 -15.25 14.76 -10.02
C LEU A 310 -16.37 14.70 -11.07
N PHE A 311 -17.45 15.47 -10.85
CA PHE A 311 -18.53 15.59 -11.83
C PHE A 311 -18.03 16.09 -13.18
N GLN A 312 -17.21 17.14 -13.21
CA GLN A 312 -16.63 17.66 -14.43
C GLN A 312 -15.77 16.64 -15.18
N LEU A 313 -15.02 15.77 -14.46
CA LEU A 313 -14.21 14.74 -15.09
C LEU A 313 -15.08 13.66 -15.76
N PHE A 314 -16.14 13.23 -15.09
CA PHE A 314 -17.10 12.28 -15.68
C PHE A 314 -17.90 12.90 -16.83
N ALA A 315 -18.33 14.16 -16.70
CA ALA A 315 -19.11 14.87 -17.74
C ALA A 315 -18.39 14.92 -19.10
N ILE A 316 -17.05 15.00 -19.10
CA ILE A 316 -16.24 14.89 -20.33
C ILE A 316 -16.43 13.54 -21.02
N LYS A 317 -16.69 12.47 -20.25
CA LYS A 317 -16.79 11.08 -20.75
C LYS A 317 -18.24 10.60 -20.95
N ILE A 318 -19.24 11.26 -20.38
CA ILE A 318 -20.67 10.91 -20.57
C ILE A 318 -21.07 10.78 -22.04
N PRO A 319 -20.62 11.63 -22.97
CA PRO A 319 -20.94 11.46 -24.40
C PRO A 319 -20.48 10.14 -25.03
N GLN A 320 -19.59 9.39 -24.35
CA GLN A 320 -19.13 8.07 -24.81
C GLN A 320 -20.09 6.94 -24.38
N VAL A 321 -21.03 7.22 -23.46
CA VAL A 321 -22.00 6.24 -22.96
C VAL A 321 -23.15 6.12 -23.94
N GLU A 322 -23.40 4.91 -24.43
CA GLU A 322 -24.54 4.60 -25.32
C GLU A 322 -25.69 4.00 -24.49
N PRO A 323 -26.70 4.80 -24.11
CA PRO A 323 -27.78 4.33 -23.24
C PRO A 323 -28.75 3.35 -23.93
N ALA A 324 -28.79 3.29 -25.26
CA ALA A 324 -29.70 2.46 -26.09
C ALA A 324 -31.14 2.49 -25.58
N LEU A 325 -31.69 1.35 -25.08
CA LEU A 325 -33.06 1.25 -24.56
C LEU A 325 -33.25 1.88 -23.17
N GLY A 326 -32.19 2.38 -22.60
CA GLY A 326 -32.14 3.01 -21.28
C GLY A 326 -31.29 2.25 -20.27
N ILE A 327 -30.89 2.95 -19.21
CA ILE A 327 -30.07 2.46 -18.10
C ILE A 327 -30.99 2.27 -16.90
N GLU A 328 -31.02 1.09 -16.31
CA GLU A 328 -31.85 0.73 -15.17
C GLU A 328 -31.13 0.80 -13.82
N LEU A 329 -29.77 0.73 -13.83
CA LEU A 329 -28.96 0.82 -12.62
C LEU A 329 -27.66 1.53 -12.92
N PHE A 330 -27.34 2.52 -12.10
CA PHE A 330 -26.04 3.14 -12.03
C PHE A 330 -25.29 2.64 -10.80
N SER A 331 -24.00 2.33 -10.95
CA SER A 331 -23.10 1.96 -9.86
C SER A 331 -21.81 2.77 -9.99
N LEU A 332 -21.48 3.53 -8.95
CA LEU A 332 -20.24 4.31 -8.86
C LEU A 332 -19.33 3.64 -7.82
N ALA A 333 -18.23 3.08 -8.28
CA ALA A 333 -17.26 2.39 -7.45
C ALA A 333 -15.90 3.12 -7.45
N VAL A 334 -15.23 3.13 -6.30
CA VAL A 334 -13.88 3.68 -6.16
C VAL A 334 -12.89 2.53 -6.02
N SER A 335 -11.93 2.45 -6.94
CA SER A 335 -10.88 1.42 -6.93
C SER A 335 -9.67 1.82 -6.11
N SER A 336 -9.38 3.12 -5.98
CA SER A 336 -8.22 3.63 -5.25
C SER A 336 -8.63 4.81 -4.36
N VAL A 337 -8.31 4.69 -3.06
CA VAL A 337 -8.60 5.68 -2.03
C VAL A 337 -7.33 5.95 -1.23
N GLU A 338 -7.02 7.22 -0.99
CA GLU A 338 -5.92 7.67 -0.15
C GLU A 338 -6.44 8.57 0.97
N ASP A 339 -5.64 8.75 2.03
CA ASP A 339 -5.96 9.74 3.06
C ASP A 339 -5.94 11.13 2.42
N ALA A 340 -7.01 11.89 2.61
CA ALA A 340 -7.06 13.27 2.14
C ALA A 340 -6.18 14.10 3.07
N ASP A 341 -5.14 14.74 2.51
CA ASP A 341 -4.37 15.73 3.25
C ASP A 341 -5.34 16.81 3.78
N ALA A 342 -5.35 16.99 5.09
CA ALA A 342 -6.06 18.09 5.70
C ALA A 342 -5.43 19.39 5.17
N VAL A 343 -6.01 19.96 4.12
CA VAL A 343 -5.56 21.22 3.54
C VAL A 343 -5.93 22.31 4.52
N GLN A 344 -4.98 22.67 5.40
CA GLN A 344 -5.08 23.89 6.16
C GLN A 344 -4.99 25.06 5.17
N GLU A 345 -6.11 25.71 4.89
CA GLU A 345 -6.14 26.93 4.09
C GLU A 345 -5.42 28.03 4.87
N ASN A 346 -4.18 28.29 4.51
CA ASN A 346 -3.48 29.48 4.98
C ASN A 346 -4.03 30.70 4.19
N LEU A 347 -4.68 31.62 4.87
CA LEU A 347 -5.26 32.84 4.31
C LEU A 347 -4.29 33.71 3.48
N TRP A 348 -2.97 33.45 3.57
CA TRP A 348 -1.90 34.24 2.94
C TRP A 348 -1.00 33.42 1.99
N ASP A 349 -1.37 32.16 1.70
CA ASP A 349 -0.54 31.29 0.88
C ASP A 349 -0.90 31.47 -0.61
N ASN A 350 -0.12 32.28 -1.30
CA ASN A 350 -0.12 32.32 -2.77
C ASN A 350 0.52 31.02 -3.27
N ARG A 351 -0.25 29.93 -3.29
CA ARG A 351 0.21 28.64 -3.83
C ARG A 351 0.45 28.79 -5.33
N ILE A 352 1.72 28.85 -5.71
CA ILE A 352 2.17 28.99 -7.09
C ILE A 352 2.42 27.59 -7.69
N GLY A 353 2.03 27.39 -8.95
CA GLY A 353 2.27 26.17 -9.70
C GLY A 353 1.42 24.98 -9.23
N LEU A 354 2.00 23.79 -9.17
CA LEU A 354 1.30 22.53 -8.86
C LEU A 354 0.75 22.43 -7.43
N LYS A 355 1.14 23.32 -6.53
CA LYS A 355 0.52 23.43 -5.20
C LYS A 355 -0.85 24.10 -5.25
N ASN A 356 -1.19 24.78 -6.35
CA ASN A 356 -2.50 25.37 -6.54
C ASN A 356 -3.51 24.29 -6.96
N PRO A 357 -4.61 24.07 -6.22
CA PRO A 357 -5.63 23.09 -6.57
C PRO A 357 -6.21 23.28 -7.97
N ALA A 358 -6.41 24.53 -8.41
CA ALA A 358 -6.95 24.83 -9.74
C ALA A 358 -6.04 24.31 -10.88
N VAL A 359 -4.72 24.29 -10.67
CA VAL A 359 -3.77 23.74 -11.66
C VAL A 359 -3.88 22.22 -11.73
N THR A 360 -3.93 21.55 -10.59
CA THR A 360 -4.10 20.08 -10.54
C THR A 360 -5.43 19.64 -11.12
N GLU A 361 -6.52 20.34 -10.85
CA GLU A 361 -7.83 20.09 -11.45
C GLU A 361 -7.82 20.31 -12.97
N LEU A 362 -7.09 21.32 -13.46
CA LEU A 362 -6.91 21.52 -14.91
C LEU A 362 -6.15 20.37 -15.55
N LEU A 363 -5.09 19.86 -14.91
CA LEU A 363 -4.32 18.73 -15.40
C LEU A 363 -5.18 17.46 -15.45
N ASP A 364 -6.00 17.20 -14.43
CA ASP A 364 -6.95 16.09 -14.40
C ASP A 364 -7.94 16.16 -15.57
N ARG A 365 -8.49 17.36 -15.85
CA ARG A 365 -9.41 17.57 -16.97
C ARG A 365 -8.73 17.36 -18.33
N LEU A 366 -7.49 17.81 -18.50
CA LEU A 366 -6.73 17.60 -19.73
C LEU A 366 -6.49 16.10 -19.98
N LYS A 367 -6.06 15.37 -18.94
CA LYS A 367 -5.84 13.92 -19.01
C LYS A 367 -7.15 13.15 -19.26
N SER A 368 -8.26 13.59 -18.64
CA SER A 368 -9.58 12.96 -18.83
C SER A 368 -10.11 13.16 -20.25
N ARG A 369 -9.80 14.30 -20.89
CA ARG A 369 -10.24 14.62 -22.26
C ARG A 369 -9.45 13.85 -23.34
N ASP A 370 -8.16 13.69 -23.13
CA ASP A 370 -7.27 12.98 -24.05
C ASP A 370 -6.32 12.07 -23.27
N SER A 371 -6.65 10.80 -23.23
CA SER A 371 -5.86 9.77 -22.53
C SER A 371 -4.49 9.53 -23.16
N SER A 372 -4.27 9.98 -24.41
CA SER A 372 -2.97 9.92 -25.09
C SER A 372 -2.03 11.07 -24.67
N CYS A 373 -2.55 12.09 -23.99
CA CYS A 373 -1.78 13.23 -23.52
C CYS A 373 -0.92 12.83 -22.32
N GLU A 374 0.38 12.72 -22.52
CA GLU A 374 1.34 12.50 -21.45
C GLU A 374 1.75 13.84 -20.83
N ILE A 375 1.37 14.06 -19.56
CA ILE A 375 1.72 15.26 -18.80
C ILE A 375 2.98 14.97 -18.01
N LEU A 376 4.09 15.60 -18.42
CA LEU A 376 5.40 15.41 -17.78
C LEU A 376 5.77 16.65 -16.97
N ARG A 377 6.29 16.42 -15.78
CA ARG A 377 6.95 17.44 -14.98
C ARG A 377 8.44 17.26 -15.05
N TYR A 378 9.13 18.37 -15.21
CA TYR A 378 10.59 18.39 -15.18
C TYR A 378 11.09 19.00 -13.90
N VAL A 379 12.13 18.40 -13.31
CA VAL A 379 12.81 18.89 -12.11
C VAL A 379 14.30 19.05 -12.40
N PRO A 380 14.99 20.00 -11.75
CA PRO A 380 16.42 20.18 -11.90
C PRO A 380 17.20 19.02 -11.29
N ALA A 381 18.23 18.59 -11.98
CA ALA A 381 19.14 17.53 -11.56
C ALA A 381 20.55 18.09 -11.30
N ALA A 382 21.29 17.46 -10.39
CA ALA A 382 22.65 17.87 -9.98
C ALA A 382 23.70 17.48 -11.03
N HIS A 383 23.52 17.94 -12.28
CA HIS A 383 24.41 17.69 -13.39
C HIS A 383 24.86 19.01 -14.04
N TYR A 384 26.12 19.05 -14.50
CA TYR A 384 26.68 20.22 -15.16
C TYR A 384 26.24 20.33 -16.60
N TRP A 385 26.13 19.20 -17.30
CA TRP A 385 25.79 19.20 -18.71
C TRP A 385 24.30 19.48 -18.93
N PRO A 386 23.97 20.38 -19.87
CA PRO A 386 22.60 20.83 -20.12
C PRO A 386 21.62 19.69 -20.40
N GLU A 387 22.07 18.65 -21.12
CA GLU A 387 21.25 17.48 -21.46
C GLU A 387 20.83 16.66 -20.24
N ARG A 388 21.55 16.76 -19.12
CA ARG A 388 21.32 16.02 -17.88
C ARG A 388 20.87 16.89 -16.72
N SER A 389 20.94 18.23 -16.90
CA SER A 389 20.57 19.18 -15.84
C SER A 389 19.08 19.22 -15.52
N ILE A 390 18.27 18.52 -16.31
CA ILE A 390 16.82 18.40 -16.19
C ILE A 390 16.45 16.93 -16.33
N GLN A 391 15.66 16.44 -15.41
CA GLN A 391 15.09 15.09 -15.46
C GLN A 391 13.57 15.10 -15.36
N ILE A 392 12.93 14.06 -15.87
CA ILE A 392 11.50 13.86 -15.70
C ILE A 392 11.26 13.42 -14.26
N ALA A 393 10.36 14.09 -13.56
CA ALA A 393 9.95 13.73 -12.22
C ALA A 393 9.17 12.40 -12.24
N ALA A 394 9.44 11.52 -11.29
CA ALA A 394 8.70 10.27 -11.12
C ALA A 394 7.26 10.51 -10.64
N THR A 395 7.05 11.59 -9.85
CA THR A 395 5.74 12.00 -9.35
C THR A 395 5.54 13.50 -9.54
N MET A 396 4.28 13.95 -9.56
CA MET A 396 3.98 15.40 -9.68
C MET A 396 4.43 16.22 -8.47
N ASP A 397 4.65 15.60 -7.32
CA ASP A 397 5.07 16.28 -6.08
C ASP A 397 6.57 16.14 -5.81
N GLU A 398 7.33 15.47 -6.69
CA GLU A 398 8.78 15.31 -6.53
C GLU A 398 9.49 16.66 -6.47
N VAL A 399 10.35 16.84 -5.48
CA VAL A 399 11.20 18.04 -5.34
C VAL A 399 12.56 17.74 -5.95
N GLY A 400 13.04 18.65 -6.82
CA GLY A 400 14.38 18.51 -7.40
C GLY A 400 15.47 18.51 -6.32
N THR A 401 16.55 17.79 -6.58
CA THR A 401 17.72 17.70 -5.67
C THR A 401 18.49 18.99 -5.58
N VAL A 402 18.32 19.89 -6.53
CA VAL A 402 18.96 21.22 -6.62
C VAL A 402 17.93 22.25 -7.06
N ASP A 403 18.23 23.52 -6.83
CA ASP A 403 17.39 24.62 -7.27
C ASP A 403 17.58 24.94 -8.76
N TRP A 404 16.53 25.50 -9.38
CA TRP A 404 16.62 26.01 -10.76
C TRP A 404 17.66 27.11 -10.85
N GLN A 405 18.63 26.94 -11.75
CA GLN A 405 19.60 28.01 -12.05
C GLN A 405 18.97 29.07 -12.96
N THR A 406 18.43 30.12 -12.36
CA THR A 406 17.78 31.21 -13.07
C THR A 406 18.73 32.36 -13.45
N ALA A 407 19.97 32.34 -12.94
CA ALA A 407 20.95 33.41 -13.15
C ALA A 407 21.40 33.56 -14.62
N ARG A 408 21.29 32.52 -15.42
CA ARG A 408 21.65 32.54 -16.83
C ARG A 408 20.51 31.99 -17.70
N PRO A 409 20.17 32.67 -18.81
CA PRO A 409 19.14 32.20 -19.71
C PRO A 409 19.55 30.88 -20.35
N ARG A 410 18.61 29.94 -20.42
CA ARG A 410 18.76 28.67 -21.14
C ARG A 410 17.84 28.66 -22.35
N PRO A 411 18.20 27.93 -23.43
CA PRO A 411 17.38 27.85 -24.62
C PRO A 411 16.02 27.17 -24.29
N THR A 412 14.96 27.66 -24.91
CA THR A 412 13.63 27.06 -24.77
C THR A 412 13.53 25.72 -25.49
N ARG A 413 14.36 25.52 -26.49
CA ARG A 413 14.47 24.25 -27.22
C ARG A 413 15.92 23.81 -27.26
N LEU A 414 16.24 22.73 -26.53
CA LEU A 414 17.52 22.08 -26.55
C LEU A 414 17.51 20.92 -27.54
N LEU A 415 18.57 20.77 -28.33
CA LEU A 415 18.75 19.63 -29.22
C LEU A 415 19.22 18.43 -28.39
N LYS A 416 18.60 17.26 -28.58
CA LYS A 416 18.99 16.02 -27.89
C LYS A 416 20.45 15.61 -28.21
N VAL A 417 20.91 15.92 -29.41
CA VAL A 417 22.29 15.75 -29.88
C VAL A 417 22.72 17.07 -30.52
N PRO A 418 23.79 17.72 -30.06
CA PRO A 418 24.31 18.93 -30.70
C PRO A 418 24.67 18.69 -32.16
N GLU A 419 24.34 19.62 -33.04
CA GLU A 419 24.65 19.55 -34.50
C GLU A 419 25.91 20.35 -34.78
N ARG A 420 26.84 19.78 -35.55
CA ARG A 420 28.08 20.46 -35.95
C ARG A 420 27.80 21.60 -36.92
N ILE A 421 28.46 22.75 -36.69
CA ILE A 421 28.34 23.95 -37.51
C ILE A 421 29.71 24.47 -37.93
N ILE A 422 29.73 25.28 -38.98
CA ILE A 422 30.94 25.99 -39.42
C ILE A 422 30.85 27.41 -38.86
N VAL A 423 31.88 27.83 -38.14
CA VAL A 423 31.94 29.15 -37.48
C VAL A 423 33.15 29.90 -37.91
N THR A 424 33.05 31.22 -38.07
CA THR A 424 34.17 32.14 -38.24
C THR A 424 34.25 33.03 -37.01
N ALA A 425 35.34 32.89 -36.25
CA ALA A 425 35.69 33.73 -35.11
C ALA A 425 37.02 34.46 -35.39
N PRO A 426 37.23 35.75 -35.04
CA PRO A 426 38.41 36.53 -35.36
C PRO A 426 39.65 36.02 -34.65
N ILE A 427 39.48 35.59 -33.42
CA ILE A 427 40.53 35.01 -32.55
C ILE A 427 39.88 33.85 -31.82
N PRO A 428 40.64 32.80 -31.50
CA PRO A 428 40.08 31.55 -30.96
C PRO A 428 39.15 31.68 -29.75
N ASP A 429 39.42 32.62 -28.84
CA ASP A 429 38.62 32.82 -27.61
C ASP A 429 37.56 33.96 -27.75
N TYR A 430 37.39 34.53 -28.96
CA TYR A 430 36.36 35.53 -29.21
C TYR A 430 35.05 34.88 -29.65
N PRO A 431 33.93 35.56 -29.40
CA PRO A 431 32.63 35.11 -29.88
C PRO A 431 32.59 35.04 -31.42
N PRO A 432 31.76 34.17 -31.98
CA PRO A 432 31.63 34.03 -33.44
C PRO A 432 31.10 35.30 -34.09
N ILE A 433 31.62 35.65 -35.30
CA ILE A 433 31.10 36.76 -36.12
C ILE A 433 30.03 36.24 -37.08
N LEU A 434 30.16 35.01 -37.61
CA LEU A 434 29.20 34.34 -38.44
C LEU A 434 29.24 32.82 -38.22
N PHE A 435 28.13 32.16 -38.47
CA PHE A 435 28.08 30.71 -38.50
C PHE A 435 27.16 30.21 -39.63
N ILE A 436 27.40 28.99 -40.10
CA ILE A 436 26.60 28.34 -41.13
C ILE A 436 25.85 27.18 -40.48
N TYR A 437 24.52 27.26 -40.53
CA TYR A 437 23.62 26.20 -40.06
C TYR A 437 22.60 25.85 -41.14
N LYS A 438 22.48 24.56 -41.50
CA LYS A 438 21.56 24.03 -42.52
C LYS A 438 21.65 24.81 -43.86
N ARG A 439 22.89 25.10 -44.30
CA ARG A 439 23.22 25.86 -45.53
C ARG A 439 22.83 27.35 -45.50
N THR A 440 22.40 27.86 -44.34
CA THR A 440 22.08 29.27 -44.17
C THR A 440 23.20 29.93 -43.38
N THR A 441 23.69 31.07 -43.88
CA THR A 441 24.71 31.88 -43.18
C THR A 441 24.01 32.86 -42.23
N HIS A 442 24.41 32.84 -40.97
CA HIS A 442 23.91 33.73 -39.93
C HIS A 442 25.02 34.68 -39.52
N TYR A 443 24.82 35.98 -39.70
CA TYR A 443 25.74 37.01 -39.21
C TYR A 443 25.36 37.39 -37.81
N VAL A 444 26.32 37.27 -36.87
CA VAL A 444 26.10 37.52 -35.44
C VAL A 444 26.10 39.02 -35.19
N LYS A 445 25.02 39.55 -34.63
CA LYS A 445 24.87 40.94 -34.22
C LYS A 445 25.27 41.13 -32.77
N LYS A 446 24.96 40.16 -31.91
CA LYS A 446 25.26 40.16 -30.49
C LYS A 446 25.65 38.77 -30.04
N ALA A 447 26.63 38.68 -29.15
CA ALA A 447 27.06 37.44 -28.52
C ALA A 447 27.33 37.68 -27.05
N ASP A 448 26.86 36.75 -26.21
CA ASP A 448 27.09 36.72 -24.77
C ASP A 448 27.79 35.39 -24.39
N GLY A 449 28.85 35.48 -23.64
CA GLY A 449 29.71 34.31 -23.31
C GLY A 449 31.21 34.64 -23.32
N PRO A 450 32.08 33.64 -23.16
CA PRO A 450 31.80 32.22 -23.01
C PRO A 450 31.30 31.85 -21.61
N GLU A 451 30.35 30.91 -21.55
CA GLU A 451 30.05 30.18 -20.35
C GLU A 451 30.72 28.81 -20.43
N ARG A 452 31.75 28.61 -19.62
CA ARG A 452 32.47 27.33 -19.57
C ARG A 452 31.68 26.34 -18.72
N ILE A 453 31.30 25.21 -19.30
CA ILE A 453 30.72 24.08 -18.61
C ILE A 453 31.72 22.91 -18.64
N GLU A 454 32.20 22.54 -17.48
CA GLU A 454 33.15 21.44 -17.35
C GLU A 454 32.44 20.09 -17.58
N ARG A 455 33.21 19.12 -18.05
CA ARG A 455 32.72 17.77 -18.21
C ARG A 455 32.50 17.08 -16.86
N GLU A 456 31.63 16.11 -16.84
CA GLU A 456 31.43 15.20 -15.74
C GLU A 456 32.34 13.98 -15.91
N TRP A 457 33.64 14.16 -15.54
CA TRP A 457 34.72 13.18 -15.78
C TRP A 457 34.47 11.80 -15.18
N TRP A 458 33.56 11.73 -14.17
CA TRP A 458 33.12 10.47 -13.54
C TRP A 458 32.04 9.73 -14.32
N MET A 459 31.42 10.35 -15.32
CA MET A 459 30.36 9.75 -16.15
C MET A 459 30.77 9.55 -17.60
N ASP A 460 31.52 10.51 -18.19
CA ASP A 460 31.84 10.52 -19.59
C ASP A 460 33.30 10.88 -19.90
N GLN A 461 33.74 10.40 -21.07
CA GLN A 461 34.94 10.91 -21.71
C GLN A 461 34.55 12.02 -22.67
N GLY A 462 35.27 13.15 -22.68
CA GLY A 462 35.01 14.30 -23.54
C GLY A 462 35.73 15.53 -23.05
N GLU A 463 35.51 16.64 -23.68
CA GLU A 463 36.12 17.92 -23.36
C GLU A 463 35.11 18.88 -22.75
N HIS A 464 35.58 19.94 -22.04
CA HIS A 464 34.70 21.02 -21.59
C HIS A 464 34.05 21.72 -22.80
N ARG A 465 32.95 22.44 -22.54
CA ARG A 465 32.21 23.19 -23.57
C ARG A 465 32.13 24.65 -23.19
N ASP A 466 32.57 25.54 -24.12
CA ASP A 466 32.43 26.98 -23.99
C ASP A 466 31.21 27.44 -24.74
N TYR A 467 30.15 27.81 -24.00
CA TYR A 467 28.85 28.17 -24.58
C TYR A 467 28.74 29.68 -24.83
N TYR A 468 28.09 30.00 -25.95
CA TYR A 468 27.78 31.38 -26.39
C TYR A 468 26.27 31.48 -26.71
N ALA A 469 25.59 32.46 -26.14
CA ALA A 469 24.26 32.87 -26.60
C ALA A 469 24.42 33.95 -27.67
N VAL A 470 24.07 33.64 -28.90
CA VAL A 470 24.24 34.53 -30.05
C VAL A 470 22.92 34.97 -30.66
N GLU A 471 22.85 36.24 -31.10
CA GLU A 471 21.73 36.81 -31.83
C GLU A 471 22.17 37.20 -33.22
N ASP A 472 21.45 36.74 -34.24
CA ASP A 472 21.74 37.11 -35.65
C ASP A 472 21.10 38.45 -36.01
N GLN A 473 21.36 38.89 -37.27
CA GLN A 473 20.82 40.15 -37.79
C GLN A 473 19.29 40.16 -37.91
N GLU A 474 18.66 38.97 -37.98
CA GLU A 474 17.22 38.79 -38.03
C GLU A 474 16.57 38.69 -36.65
N GLY A 475 17.36 38.81 -35.55
CA GLY A 475 16.89 38.73 -34.18
C GLY A 475 16.68 37.32 -33.66
N ARG A 476 17.06 36.29 -34.45
CA ARG A 476 16.96 34.90 -33.97
C ARG A 476 18.10 34.61 -33.03
N ARG A 477 17.81 33.89 -31.94
CA ARG A 477 18.77 33.59 -30.87
C ARG A 477 19.10 32.12 -30.81
N PHE A 478 20.43 31.83 -30.79
CA PHE A 478 20.97 30.49 -30.85
C PHE A 478 21.92 30.25 -29.68
N TRP A 479 22.02 29.01 -29.25
CA TRP A 479 22.97 28.56 -28.22
C TRP A 479 24.04 27.71 -28.91
N LEU A 480 25.22 28.26 -29.04
CA LEU A 480 26.36 27.61 -29.69
C LEU A 480 27.38 27.24 -28.65
N PHE A 481 28.17 26.20 -28.89
CA PHE A 481 29.35 25.95 -28.08
C PHE A 481 30.55 25.51 -28.93
N ARG A 482 31.72 25.77 -28.37
CA ARG A 482 33.00 25.24 -28.82
C ARG A 482 33.40 24.10 -27.86
N ALA A 483 33.82 22.95 -28.39
CA ALA A 483 34.32 21.83 -27.61
C ALA A 483 35.85 21.93 -27.45
N GLY A 484 36.35 21.77 -26.20
CA GLY A 484 37.78 21.70 -25.89
C GLY A 484 38.54 22.98 -25.88
N HIS A 485 39.86 22.85 -25.63
CA HIS A 485 40.84 23.94 -25.70
C HIS A 485 41.25 24.18 -27.13
N TYR A 486 41.60 25.43 -27.45
CA TYR A 486 42.20 25.77 -28.73
C TYR A 486 43.61 25.20 -28.78
N ASP A 487 43.85 24.19 -29.62
CA ASP A 487 45.15 23.60 -29.88
C ASP A 487 45.64 23.77 -31.34
N GLY A 488 44.92 24.57 -32.11
CA GLY A 488 45.29 24.94 -33.47
C GLY A 488 44.96 23.91 -34.57
N GLN A 489 44.39 22.76 -34.27
CA GLN A 489 44.13 21.73 -35.25
C GLN A 489 42.65 21.47 -35.57
N THR A 490 41.67 21.70 -34.69
CA THR A 490 40.23 21.52 -35.04
C THR A 490 39.31 22.28 -34.09
N ASP A 491 38.94 23.51 -34.42
CA ASP A 491 37.83 24.19 -33.76
C ASP A 491 36.52 23.46 -34.08
N GLN A 492 36.01 22.69 -33.10
CA GLN A 492 34.72 22.02 -33.25
C GLN A 492 33.60 22.86 -32.61
N TRP A 493 32.79 23.47 -33.48
CA TRP A 493 31.64 24.24 -33.07
C TRP A 493 30.35 23.47 -33.28
N PHE A 494 29.42 23.63 -32.34
CA PHE A 494 28.13 22.97 -32.36
C PHE A 494 27.00 23.95 -32.02
N ILE A 495 25.85 23.76 -32.64
CA ILE A 495 24.60 24.34 -32.21
C ILE A 495 23.89 23.36 -31.28
N HIS A 496 23.48 23.85 -30.12
CA HIS A 496 22.86 23.00 -29.07
C HIS A 496 21.42 23.38 -28.75
N GLY A 497 21.01 24.64 -29.02
CA GLY A 497 19.67 25.08 -28.71
C GLY A 497 19.23 26.37 -29.38
N PHE A 498 17.95 26.66 -29.23
CA PHE A 498 17.28 27.82 -29.76
C PHE A 498 16.52 28.53 -28.62
N PHE A 499 16.70 29.85 -28.55
CA PHE A 499 15.91 30.68 -27.66
C PHE A 499 14.60 31.09 -28.36
N ALA A 500 13.58 31.45 -27.57
CA ALA A 500 12.33 32.01 -28.09
C ALA A 500 12.52 33.44 -28.55
#